data_7892b87c32df3493e79c88da89b26a3e
#
_entry.id   7892b87c32df3493e79c88da89b26a3e
#
_cell.length_a   1.000
_cell.length_b   1.000
_cell.length_c   1.000
_cell.angle_alpha   90.00
_cell.angle_beta   90.00
_cell.angle_gamma   90.00
#
_symmetry.space_group_name_H-M   'P 1'
#
loop_
_entity.id
_entity.type
_entity.pdbx_description
1 polymer ?
#
loop_
_entity_poly.entity_id
_entity_poly.type
_entity_poly.pdbx_seq_one_letter_code
_entity_poly.pdbx_strand_id
1 'polypeptide(L)'
;NIYTLKYEGKLKPSSELKLHCQIYKTKPEIGAVIHTHQMFGSIVAAAQVDVQVLDENHQNILGGKVIKAAPYALPNTKKITMATAKAIENSNAALMSNHGVVCIGKDLEHVFDVARTLEKACELFIESKKAIA
;
A
#
# COMPACT_ATOMS: atom_id res chain seq x y z
N ASN A 1 -1.30 20.75 -4.02
CA ASN A 1 -0.75 21.14 -2.71
C ASN A 1 -1.24 20.17 -1.63
N ILE A 2 -0.30 19.47 -1.01
CA ILE A 2 -0.62 18.39 -0.05
C ILE A 2 -1.23 18.90 1.28
N TYR A 3 -1.11 20.17 1.58
CA TYR A 3 -1.67 20.76 2.82
C TYR A 3 -3.07 21.34 2.60
N THR A 4 -3.28 22.03 1.47
CA THR A 4 -4.55 22.68 1.17
C THR A 4 -5.50 21.81 0.35
N LEU A 5 -5.01 20.70 -0.21
CA LEU A 5 -5.70 19.81 -1.16
C LEU A 5 -6.10 20.50 -2.48
N LYS A 6 -5.63 21.72 -2.72
CA LYS A 6 -5.86 22.44 -3.98
C LYS A 6 -4.98 21.86 -5.08
N TYR A 7 -5.52 21.74 -6.27
CA TYR A 7 -4.81 21.23 -7.44
C TYR A 7 -5.01 22.14 -8.66
N GLU A 8 -4.10 22.03 -9.60
CA GLU A 8 -4.12 22.73 -10.87
C GLU A 8 -4.17 21.71 -12.01
N GLY A 9 -4.63 22.14 -13.18
CA GLY A 9 -4.71 21.29 -14.36
C GLY A 9 -6.11 20.75 -14.65
N LYS A 10 -6.21 20.00 -15.73
CA LYS A 10 -7.50 19.49 -16.26
C LYS A 10 -7.95 18.18 -15.65
N LEU A 11 -7.02 17.42 -15.06
CA LEU A 11 -7.34 16.12 -14.48
C LEU A 11 -7.79 16.27 -13.03
N LYS A 12 -8.94 15.66 -12.73
CA LYS A 12 -9.41 15.59 -11.35
C LYS A 12 -8.55 14.61 -10.55
N PRO A 13 -8.12 14.98 -9.34
CA PRO A 13 -7.41 14.05 -8.47
C PRO A 13 -8.21 12.82 -8.10
N SER A 14 -7.51 11.77 -7.68
CA SER A 14 -8.12 10.56 -7.14
C SER A 14 -9.10 10.88 -6.01
N SER A 15 -10.13 10.06 -5.85
CA SER A 15 -11.02 10.09 -4.69
C SER A 15 -10.26 9.86 -3.38
N GLU A 16 -9.10 9.19 -3.42
CA GLU A 16 -8.20 8.95 -2.28
C GLU A 16 -7.11 10.04 -2.14
N LEU A 17 -7.36 11.26 -2.64
CA LEU A 17 -6.44 12.39 -2.55
C LEU A 17 -5.91 12.61 -1.12
N LYS A 18 -6.79 12.53 -0.13
CA LYS A 18 -6.40 12.72 1.29
C LYS A 18 -5.40 11.68 1.77
N LEU A 19 -5.57 10.42 1.34
CA LEU A 19 -4.64 9.33 1.65
C LEU A 19 -3.25 9.60 1.05
N HIS A 20 -3.20 9.93 -0.24
CA HIS A 20 -1.94 10.27 -0.90
C HIS A 20 -1.24 11.43 -0.20
N CYS A 21 -1.96 12.51 0.07
CA CYS A 21 -1.41 13.68 0.75
C CYS A 21 -0.89 13.36 2.16
N GLN A 22 -1.62 12.55 2.92
CA GLN A 22 -1.19 12.16 4.27
C GLN A 22 0.10 11.34 4.24
N ILE A 23 0.24 10.43 3.28
CA ILE A 23 1.46 9.63 3.12
C ILE A 23 2.66 10.54 2.79
N TYR A 24 2.51 11.49 1.85
CA TYR A 24 3.57 12.45 1.53
C TYR A 24 3.96 13.33 2.73
N LYS A 25 3.00 13.67 3.61
CA LYS A 25 3.29 14.45 4.83
C LYS A 25 4.10 13.64 5.84
N THR A 26 3.78 12.35 6.01
CA THR A 26 4.45 11.48 6.98
C THR A 26 5.78 10.95 6.47
N LYS A 27 5.96 10.85 5.16
CA LYS A 27 7.19 10.37 4.50
C LYS A 27 7.66 11.38 3.44
N PRO A 28 8.22 12.52 3.85
CA PRO A 28 8.60 13.58 2.90
C PRO A 28 9.71 13.19 1.92
N GLU A 29 10.43 12.11 2.21
CA GLU A 29 11.50 11.58 1.36
C GLU A 29 11.02 10.83 0.12
N ILE A 30 9.75 10.42 0.07
CA ILE A 30 9.22 9.68 -1.08
C ILE A 30 8.82 10.60 -2.23
N GLY A 31 8.86 10.07 -3.45
CA GLY A 31 8.50 10.81 -4.67
C GLY A 31 7.26 10.29 -5.38
N ALA A 32 6.74 9.12 -4.98
CA ALA A 32 5.57 8.53 -5.62
C ALA A 32 4.75 7.66 -4.66
N VAL A 33 3.43 7.66 -4.86
CA VAL A 33 2.46 6.81 -4.16
C VAL A 33 1.53 6.19 -5.20
N ILE A 34 1.36 4.87 -5.17
CA ILE A 34 0.39 4.14 -5.99
C ILE A 34 -0.63 3.47 -5.07
N HIS A 35 -1.90 3.64 -5.38
CA HIS A 35 -3.00 2.88 -4.79
C HIS A 35 -3.64 2.04 -5.89
N THR A 36 -3.75 0.73 -5.68
CA THR A 36 -4.30 -0.22 -6.64
C THR A 36 -5.22 -1.24 -5.98
N HIS A 37 -6.05 -1.88 -6.81
CA HIS A 37 -6.86 -3.03 -6.42
C HIS A 37 -6.33 -4.29 -7.14
N GLN A 38 -5.02 -4.50 -7.07
CA GLN A 38 -4.35 -5.62 -7.73
C GLN A 38 -4.79 -6.96 -7.13
N MET A 39 -4.75 -8.03 -7.94
CA MET A 39 -5.47 -9.27 -7.65
C MET A 39 -5.07 -9.93 -6.33
N PHE A 40 -3.82 -10.37 -6.18
CA PHE A 40 -3.39 -11.09 -4.98
C PHE A 40 -3.32 -10.18 -3.75
N GLY A 41 -2.92 -8.93 -3.93
CA GLY A 41 -2.97 -7.93 -2.87
C GLY A 41 -4.38 -7.72 -2.34
N SER A 42 -5.37 -7.64 -3.23
CA SER A 42 -6.78 -7.49 -2.84
C SER A 42 -7.34 -8.73 -2.15
N ILE A 43 -6.92 -9.94 -2.57
CA ILE A 43 -7.32 -11.19 -1.90
C ILE A 43 -6.84 -11.19 -0.44
N VAL A 44 -5.57 -10.87 -0.19
CA VAL A 44 -5.03 -10.81 1.17
C VAL A 44 -5.66 -9.67 1.96
N ALA A 45 -5.89 -8.52 1.33
CA ALA A 45 -6.59 -7.40 1.97
C ALA A 45 -8.01 -7.78 2.40
N ALA A 46 -8.72 -8.60 1.61
CA ALA A 46 -10.04 -9.14 1.97
C ALA A 46 -9.96 -10.09 3.18
N ALA A 47 -8.87 -10.84 3.31
CA ALA A 47 -8.64 -11.69 4.47
C ALA A 47 -8.25 -10.92 5.74
N GLN A 48 -7.92 -9.63 5.62
CA GLN A 48 -7.59 -8.73 6.73
C GLN A 48 -6.41 -9.22 7.58
N VAL A 49 -5.39 -9.81 6.95
CA VAL A 49 -4.21 -10.33 7.61
C VAL A 49 -2.94 -9.65 7.08
N ASP A 50 -1.91 -9.61 7.92
CA ASP A 50 -0.58 -9.18 7.50
C ASP A 50 0.04 -10.23 6.57
N VAL A 51 0.89 -9.78 5.64
CA VAL A 51 1.63 -10.66 4.73
C VAL A 51 3.03 -10.90 5.27
N GLN A 52 3.38 -12.16 5.47
CA GLN A 52 4.77 -12.57 5.66
C GLN A 52 5.46 -12.61 4.29
N VAL A 53 6.50 -11.82 4.13
CA VAL A 53 7.28 -11.78 2.87
C VAL A 53 8.32 -12.88 2.92
N LEU A 54 8.15 -13.92 2.10
CA LEU A 54 8.91 -15.16 2.18
C LEU A 54 10.25 -15.12 1.43
N ASP A 55 10.37 -14.26 0.44
CA ASP A 55 11.55 -14.13 -0.41
C ASP A 55 12.40 -12.94 0.07
N GLU A 56 13.70 -13.17 0.26
CA GLU A 56 14.62 -12.12 0.78
C GLU A 56 14.74 -10.92 -0.17
N ASN A 57 14.75 -11.16 -1.48
CA ASN A 57 14.80 -10.07 -2.45
C ASN A 57 13.52 -9.23 -2.40
N HIS A 58 12.37 -9.86 -2.22
CA HIS A 58 11.11 -9.16 -2.00
C HIS A 58 11.14 -8.33 -0.71
N GLN A 59 11.71 -8.87 0.37
CA GLN A 59 11.88 -8.13 1.64
C GLN A 59 12.68 -6.85 1.43
N ASN A 60 13.74 -6.90 0.63
CA ASN A 60 14.57 -5.74 0.34
C ASN A 60 13.80 -4.68 -0.44
N ILE A 61 13.05 -5.07 -1.46
CA ILE A 61 12.26 -4.15 -2.29
C ILE A 61 11.09 -3.56 -1.50
N LEU A 62 10.40 -4.38 -0.73
CA LEU A 62 9.24 -3.96 0.08
C LEU A 62 9.62 -3.23 1.36
N GLY A 63 10.89 -3.28 1.74
CA GLY A 63 11.39 -2.58 2.93
C GLY A 63 11.03 -3.25 4.26
N GLY A 64 10.73 -4.56 4.25
CA GLY A 64 10.41 -5.28 5.47
C GLY A 64 10.02 -6.74 5.25
N LYS A 65 10.00 -7.50 6.34
CA LYS A 65 9.63 -8.93 6.36
C LYS A 65 8.13 -9.14 6.48
N VAL A 66 7.40 -8.12 6.90
CA VAL A 66 5.96 -8.16 7.10
C VAL A 66 5.34 -6.91 6.48
N ILE A 67 4.32 -7.09 5.66
CA ILE A 67 3.50 -6.00 5.14
C ILE A 67 2.22 -5.97 5.94
N LYS A 68 1.95 -4.84 6.58
CA LYS A 68 0.83 -4.68 7.50
C LYS A 68 -0.49 -4.45 6.78
N ALA A 69 -1.56 -5.03 7.34
CA ALA A 69 -2.93 -4.73 6.95
C ALA A 69 -3.47 -3.63 7.87
N ALA A 70 -3.86 -2.49 7.28
CA ALA A 70 -4.58 -1.46 8.01
C ALA A 70 -5.97 -1.98 8.39
N PRO A 71 -6.46 -1.71 9.62
CA PRO A 71 -7.83 -2.05 9.99
C PRO A 71 -8.85 -1.48 9.00
N TYR A 72 -9.94 -2.20 8.79
CA TYR A 72 -10.99 -1.74 7.88
C TYR A 72 -11.58 -0.39 8.32
N ALA A 73 -11.75 0.48 7.33
CA ALA A 73 -12.47 1.74 7.47
C ALA A 73 -13.10 2.09 6.12
N LEU A 74 -14.15 2.90 6.15
CA LEU A 74 -14.83 3.34 4.94
C LEU A 74 -13.90 4.17 4.04
N PRO A 75 -13.95 3.96 2.70
CA PRO A 75 -13.21 4.78 1.76
C PRO A 75 -13.47 6.27 1.95
N ASN A 76 -12.47 7.10 1.63
CA ASN A 76 -12.52 8.56 1.70
C ASN A 76 -12.72 9.14 3.11
N THR A 77 -12.51 8.34 4.16
CA THR A 77 -12.62 8.83 5.55
C THR A 77 -11.25 9.17 6.13
N LYS A 78 -11.24 10.02 7.16
CA LYS A 78 -10.02 10.29 7.94
C LYS A 78 -9.49 9.01 8.59
N LYS A 79 -10.38 8.12 9.01
CA LYS A 79 -10.03 6.86 9.67
C LYS A 79 -9.18 5.96 8.76
N ILE A 80 -9.60 5.75 7.50
CA ILE A 80 -8.82 4.92 6.56
C ILE A 80 -7.49 5.59 6.22
N THR A 81 -7.48 6.91 6.06
CA THR A 81 -6.27 7.69 5.79
C THR A 81 -5.22 7.48 6.88
N MET A 82 -5.61 7.65 8.14
CA MET A 82 -4.69 7.53 9.28
C MET A 82 -4.27 6.08 9.54
N ALA A 83 -5.18 5.14 9.42
CA ALA A 83 -4.88 3.71 9.58
C ALA A 83 -3.88 3.21 8.53
N THR A 84 -4.05 3.61 7.28
CA THR A 84 -3.16 3.24 6.18
C THR A 84 -1.79 3.90 6.31
N ALA A 85 -1.74 5.18 6.67
CA ALA A 85 -0.48 5.89 6.91
C ALA A 85 0.32 5.23 8.03
N LYS A 86 -0.34 4.76 9.08
CA LYS A 86 0.31 4.01 10.16
C LYS A 86 0.81 2.64 9.69
N ALA A 87 0.00 1.91 8.93
CA ALA A 87 0.37 0.58 8.42
C ALA A 87 1.61 0.60 7.52
N ILE A 88 1.81 1.68 6.76
CA ILE A 88 2.96 1.81 5.83
C ILE A 88 4.20 2.43 6.49
N GLU A 89 4.15 2.73 7.77
CA GLU A 89 5.20 3.49 8.46
C GLU A 89 6.60 2.87 8.33
N ASN A 90 6.71 1.54 8.42
CA ASN A 90 7.98 0.81 8.46
C ASN A 90 8.27 -0.02 7.21
N SER A 91 7.55 0.21 6.11
CA SER A 91 7.74 -0.51 4.86
C SER A 91 7.36 0.35 3.66
N ASN A 92 7.49 -0.20 2.46
CA ASN A 92 7.13 0.50 1.22
C ASN A 92 5.72 0.13 0.73
N ALA A 93 4.98 -0.66 1.48
CA ALA A 93 3.63 -1.07 1.11
C ALA A 93 2.75 -1.31 2.34
N ALA A 94 1.44 -1.23 2.15
CA ALA A 94 0.44 -1.61 3.13
C ALA A 94 -0.79 -2.18 2.44
N LEU A 95 -1.48 -3.08 3.12
CA LEU A 95 -2.79 -3.57 2.71
C LEU A 95 -3.87 -2.69 3.36
N MET A 96 -4.90 -2.40 2.59
CA MET A 96 -6.10 -1.71 3.08
C MET A 96 -7.22 -2.74 3.15
N SER A 97 -7.59 -3.18 4.35
CA SER A 97 -8.55 -4.28 4.56
C SER A 97 -9.86 -4.07 3.78
N ASN A 98 -10.27 -5.09 3.01
CA ASN A 98 -11.45 -5.07 2.12
C ASN A 98 -11.43 -3.94 1.06
N HIS A 99 -10.26 -3.44 0.67
CA HIS A 99 -10.17 -2.33 -0.27
C HIS A 99 -9.13 -2.59 -1.37
N GLY A 100 -7.87 -2.69 -1.00
CA GLY A 100 -6.77 -2.82 -1.93
C GLY A 100 -5.44 -2.66 -1.26
N VAL A 101 -4.48 -2.10 -1.98
CA VAL A 101 -3.11 -1.89 -1.49
C VAL A 101 -2.64 -0.47 -1.77
N VAL A 102 -1.65 -0.03 -1.01
CA VAL A 102 -0.93 1.21 -1.28
C VAL A 102 0.57 0.94 -1.24
N CYS A 103 1.31 1.51 -2.18
CA CYS A 103 2.75 1.38 -2.30
C CYS A 103 3.39 2.75 -2.40
N ILE A 104 4.61 2.89 -1.89
CA ILE A 104 5.41 4.10 -1.94
C ILE A 104 6.78 3.81 -2.54
N GLY A 105 7.39 4.83 -3.12
CA GLY A 105 8.70 4.74 -3.72
C GLY A 105 9.34 6.11 -3.90
N LYS A 106 10.64 6.12 -4.23
CA LYS A 106 11.39 7.36 -4.48
C LYS A 106 10.97 8.08 -5.76
N ASP A 107 10.44 7.32 -6.74
CA ASP A 107 9.95 7.79 -8.03
C ASP A 107 8.91 6.81 -8.59
N LEU A 108 8.36 7.11 -9.77
CA LEU A 108 7.35 6.26 -10.39
C LEU A 108 7.89 4.88 -10.77
N GLU A 109 9.10 4.79 -11.27
CA GLU A 109 9.73 3.51 -11.64
C GLU A 109 9.88 2.62 -10.41
N HIS A 110 10.42 3.17 -9.33
CA HIS A 110 10.60 2.44 -8.07
C HIS A 110 9.28 1.98 -7.48
N VAL A 111 8.25 2.84 -7.45
CA VAL A 111 6.96 2.45 -6.87
C VAL A 111 6.23 1.38 -7.68
N PHE A 112 6.41 1.34 -9.01
CA PHE A 112 5.91 0.24 -9.84
C PHE A 112 6.59 -1.07 -9.51
N ASP A 113 7.90 -1.06 -9.26
CA ASP A 113 8.63 -2.26 -8.81
C ASP A 113 8.13 -2.74 -7.45
N VAL A 114 7.87 -1.82 -6.52
CA VAL A 114 7.26 -2.14 -5.22
C VAL A 114 5.89 -2.79 -5.41
N ALA A 115 5.04 -2.23 -6.26
CA ALA A 115 3.70 -2.76 -6.51
C ALA A 115 3.72 -4.16 -7.14
N ARG A 116 4.59 -4.39 -8.15
CA ARG A 116 4.76 -5.71 -8.76
C ARG A 116 5.32 -6.73 -7.77
N THR A 117 6.27 -6.32 -6.95
CA THR A 117 6.88 -7.18 -5.93
C THR A 117 5.86 -7.54 -4.85
N LEU A 118 5.02 -6.58 -4.43
CA LEU A 118 3.95 -6.85 -3.47
C LEU A 118 2.97 -7.87 -4.02
N GLU A 119 2.58 -7.77 -5.28
CA GLU A 119 1.67 -8.73 -5.92
C GLU A 119 2.26 -10.15 -5.87
N LYS A 120 3.54 -10.28 -6.24
CA LYS A 120 4.23 -11.58 -6.19
C LYS A 120 4.39 -12.10 -4.75
N ALA A 121 4.70 -11.24 -3.81
CA ALA A 121 4.81 -11.59 -2.39
C ALA A 121 3.46 -12.08 -1.83
N CYS A 122 2.36 -11.44 -2.20
CA CYS A 122 1.02 -11.89 -1.83
C CYS A 122 0.67 -13.25 -2.44
N GLU A 123 1.00 -13.47 -3.70
CA GLU A 123 0.82 -14.76 -4.37
C GLU A 123 1.55 -15.89 -3.62
N LEU A 124 2.82 -15.70 -3.32
CA LEU A 124 3.62 -16.68 -2.58
C LEU A 124 3.09 -16.92 -1.16
N PHE A 125 2.64 -15.87 -0.50
CA PHE A 125 2.01 -15.97 0.82
C PHE A 125 0.74 -16.84 0.78
N ILE A 126 -0.13 -16.61 -0.21
CA ILE A 126 -1.36 -17.39 -0.42
C ILE A 126 -1.00 -18.87 -0.68
N GLU A 127 -0.05 -19.11 -1.58
CA GLU A 127 0.40 -20.48 -1.89
C GLU A 127 0.96 -21.19 -0.66
N SER A 128 1.71 -20.47 0.20
CA SER A 128 2.24 -21.05 1.45
C SER A 128 1.13 -21.48 2.41
N LYS A 129 -0.01 -20.79 2.42
CA LYS A 129 -1.16 -21.16 3.26
C LYS A 129 -1.91 -22.38 2.73
N LYS A 130 -1.97 -22.56 1.43
CA LYS A 130 -2.56 -23.77 0.81
C LYS A 130 -1.78 -25.05 1.18
N ALA A 131 -0.47 -24.95 1.30
CA ALA A 131 0.37 -26.10 1.65
C ALA A 131 0.16 -26.60 3.09
N ILE A 132 -0.48 -25.82 3.96
CA ILE A 132 -0.75 -26.15 5.37
C ILE A 132 -2.17 -26.74 5.54
N ALA A 133 -3.05 -26.47 4.61
CA ALA A 133 -4.46 -26.88 4.68
C ALA A 133 -4.66 -28.38 4.46
#